data_9ebd38d30df792d575de717436e4d94c
#
_entry.id   9ebd38d30df792d575de717436e4d94c
#
_cell.length_a   1.000
_cell.length_b   1.000
_cell.length_c   1.000
_cell.angle_alpha   90.00
_cell.angle_beta   90.00
_cell.angle_gamma   90.00
#
_symmetry.space_group_name_H-M   'P 1'
#
loop_
_entity.id
_entity.type
_entity.pdbx_description
1 polymer ?
#
loop_
_entity_poly.entity_id
_entity_poly.type
_entity_poly.pdbx_seq_one_letter_code
_entity_poly.pdbx_strand_id
1 'polypeptide(L)'
;MRHFLTLNDFSKDEIEQMINLARKIKKEAKAREFRPYLKDQKLAMIFEKSSTRTRVSFDVGMHELGGYALFLSKNDIQIGRGEPIRDTARVISRMCDMAMLRVDKHETLEEFAKFSSVPVINGLSDKFHPVQLMADYLTMLEFSAGEKVAYVGDGNNMTHSWLMLASKLGLELRVATPKGYEVDAEILKMANENAKISGAKIFITNDIKEAVNGADVVTTDTWVSMGQEAEKEKRLKDFAGYCVDENLMSLAKKDAIFLHCLPAYRGYEVSEAVFERHADEIFSEAENRLHAQKGVMVWLDERIR
;
A
#
# COMPACT_ATOMS: atom_id res chain seq x y z
N MET A 1 -21.16 -4.73 -6.44
CA MET A 1 -20.41 -3.56 -5.92
C MET A 1 -18.93 -3.78 -6.16
N ARG A 2 -18.16 -2.76 -6.56
CA ARG A 2 -16.70 -2.84 -6.66
C ARG A 2 -16.10 -2.40 -5.32
N HIS A 3 -15.16 -3.17 -4.80
CA HIS A 3 -14.39 -2.88 -3.60
C HIS A 3 -12.91 -2.81 -3.96
N PHE A 4 -12.10 -2.14 -3.15
CA PHE A 4 -10.64 -2.05 -3.31
C PHE A 4 -9.93 -2.78 -2.17
N LEU A 5 -9.95 -4.13 -2.21
CA LEU A 5 -9.40 -4.98 -1.15
C LEU A 5 -7.96 -5.38 -1.43
N THR A 6 -7.66 -5.71 -2.66
CA THR A 6 -6.32 -6.06 -3.16
C THR A 6 -6.18 -5.61 -4.61
N LEU A 7 -4.94 -5.35 -5.06
CA LEU A 7 -4.66 -5.03 -6.47
C LEU A 7 -4.92 -6.22 -7.40
N ASN A 8 -5.01 -7.42 -6.85
CA ASN A 8 -5.37 -8.61 -7.64
C ASN A 8 -6.77 -8.50 -8.26
N ASP A 9 -7.68 -7.74 -7.66
CA ASP A 9 -9.08 -7.59 -8.11
C ASP A 9 -9.22 -6.69 -9.36
N PHE A 10 -8.13 -6.09 -9.82
CA PHE A 10 -8.13 -5.11 -10.89
C PHE A 10 -7.28 -5.52 -12.09
N SER A 11 -7.69 -5.09 -13.27
CA SER A 11 -6.88 -5.17 -14.46
C SER A 11 -5.79 -4.07 -14.46
N LYS A 12 -4.77 -4.21 -15.32
CA LYS A 12 -3.78 -3.17 -15.57
C LYS A 12 -4.45 -1.84 -15.92
N ASP A 13 -5.40 -1.86 -16.85
CA ASP A 13 -6.09 -0.65 -17.33
C ASP A 13 -6.86 0.04 -16.20
N GLU A 14 -7.51 -0.72 -15.28
CA GLU A 14 -8.21 -0.15 -14.14
C GLU A 14 -7.24 0.50 -13.14
N ILE A 15 -6.08 -0.12 -12.88
CA ILE A 15 -5.02 0.46 -12.04
C ILE A 15 -4.49 1.75 -12.67
N GLU A 16 -4.22 1.75 -13.97
CA GLU A 16 -3.77 2.93 -14.71
C GLU A 16 -4.82 4.06 -14.74
N GLN A 17 -6.11 3.73 -14.84
CA GLN A 17 -7.19 4.72 -14.72
C GLN A 17 -7.18 5.40 -13.34
N MET A 18 -7.06 4.64 -12.25
CA MET A 18 -6.97 5.19 -10.89
C MET A 18 -5.73 6.08 -10.73
N ILE A 19 -4.59 5.68 -11.26
CA ILE A 19 -3.35 6.46 -11.23
C ILE A 19 -3.49 7.75 -12.06
N ASN A 20 -4.10 7.70 -13.23
CA ASN A 20 -4.33 8.89 -14.06
C ASN A 20 -5.28 9.89 -13.38
N LEU A 21 -6.32 9.41 -12.70
CA LEU A 21 -7.16 10.24 -11.84
C LEU A 21 -6.34 10.88 -10.70
N ALA A 22 -5.52 10.08 -10.02
CA ALA A 22 -4.64 10.57 -8.95
C ALA A 22 -3.70 11.69 -9.44
N ARG A 23 -3.05 11.50 -10.59
CA ARG A 23 -2.17 12.52 -11.22
C ARG A 23 -2.92 13.80 -11.55
N LYS A 24 -4.11 13.68 -12.16
CA LYS A 24 -4.98 14.81 -12.48
C LYS A 24 -5.36 15.58 -11.21
N ILE A 25 -5.88 14.89 -10.21
CA ILE A 25 -6.32 15.48 -8.94
C ILE A 25 -5.13 16.10 -8.18
N LYS A 26 -3.95 15.45 -8.20
CA LYS A 26 -2.72 16.01 -7.63
C LYS A 26 -2.34 17.34 -8.31
N LYS A 27 -2.38 17.39 -9.63
CA LYS A 27 -2.09 18.62 -10.39
C LYS A 27 -3.07 19.75 -10.04
N GLU A 28 -4.36 19.46 -9.96
CA GLU A 28 -5.40 20.41 -9.56
C GLU A 28 -5.17 20.90 -8.12
N ALA A 29 -4.89 20.00 -7.18
CA ALA A 29 -4.60 20.35 -5.78
C ALA A 29 -3.36 21.22 -5.62
N LYS A 30 -2.27 20.95 -6.37
CA LYS A 30 -1.06 21.80 -6.40
C LYS A 30 -1.33 23.20 -6.96
N ALA A 31 -2.30 23.32 -7.88
CA ALA A 31 -2.80 24.61 -8.38
C ALA A 31 -3.83 25.26 -7.46
N ARG A 32 -4.15 24.66 -6.32
CA ARG A 32 -5.24 25.05 -5.37
C ARG A 32 -6.63 25.09 -6.02
N GLU A 33 -6.85 24.24 -7.02
CA GLU A 33 -8.13 24.02 -7.68
C GLU A 33 -8.78 22.75 -7.09
N PHE A 34 -9.47 22.88 -5.96
CA PHE A 34 -10.14 21.76 -5.30
C PHE A 34 -11.52 21.53 -5.92
N ARG A 35 -11.61 20.57 -6.82
CA ARG A 35 -12.87 20.19 -7.44
C ARG A 35 -13.62 19.20 -6.54
N PRO A 36 -14.93 19.43 -6.28
CA PRO A 36 -15.69 18.59 -5.37
C PRO A 36 -16.18 17.30 -6.06
N TYR A 37 -15.24 16.41 -6.42
CA TYR A 37 -15.53 15.13 -7.09
C TYR A 37 -16.46 14.24 -6.28
N LEU A 38 -16.36 14.28 -4.95
CA LEU A 38 -17.16 13.51 -3.99
C LEU A 38 -18.03 14.43 -3.12
N LYS A 39 -18.65 15.43 -3.77
CA LYS A 39 -19.48 16.42 -3.08
C LYS A 39 -20.52 15.75 -2.19
N ASP A 40 -20.56 16.18 -0.92
CA ASP A 40 -21.51 15.75 0.11
C ASP A 40 -21.45 14.24 0.47
N GLN A 41 -20.47 13.49 -0.05
CA GLN A 41 -20.28 12.09 0.30
C GLN A 41 -19.57 11.88 1.63
N LYS A 42 -19.85 10.76 2.26
CA LYS A 42 -19.35 10.39 3.59
C LYS A 42 -18.53 9.12 3.51
N LEU A 43 -17.30 9.20 4.02
CA LEU A 43 -16.39 8.07 4.18
C LEU A 43 -16.33 7.64 5.64
N ALA A 44 -16.73 6.41 5.96
CA ALA A 44 -16.45 5.82 7.27
C ALA A 44 -15.02 5.25 7.28
N MET A 45 -14.17 5.72 8.20
CA MET A 45 -12.79 5.23 8.37
C MET A 45 -12.71 4.40 9.65
N ILE A 46 -12.74 3.07 9.53
CA ILE A 46 -12.69 2.12 10.66
C ILE A 46 -11.26 1.67 10.91
N PHE A 47 -10.77 1.87 12.15
CA PHE A 47 -9.40 1.55 12.54
C PHE A 47 -9.37 0.57 13.72
N GLU A 48 -8.79 -0.60 13.52
CA GLU A 48 -8.40 -1.50 14.62
C GLU A 48 -7.02 -1.16 15.18
N LYS A 49 -6.11 -0.61 14.33
CA LYS A 49 -4.77 -0.13 14.72
C LYS A 49 -4.57 1.34 14.36
N SER A 50 -3.77 2.03 15.15
CA SER A 50 -3.41 3.44 14.93
C SER A 50 -2.65 3.61 13.61
N SER A 51 -2.86 4.75 12.94
CA SER A 51 -2.08 5.16 11.77
C SER A 51 -2.22 6.64 11.52
N THR A 52 -1.12 7.37 11.58
CA THR A 52 -1.10 8.80 11.26
C THR A 52 -1.30 9.01 9.76
N ARG A 53 -0.48 8.36 8.92
CA ARG A 53 -0.50 8.55 7.46
C ARG A 53 -1.82 8.15 6.83
N THR A 54 -2.36 6.99 7.16
CA THR A 54 -3.65 6.53 6.62
C THR A 54 -4.79 7.46 7.06
N ARG A 55 -4.82 7.86 8.34
CA ARG A 55 -5.84 8.76 8.84
C ARG A 55 -5.79 10.13 8.14
N VAL A 56 -4.63 10.77 8.15
CA VAL A 56 -4.47 12.11 7.56
C VAL A 56 -4.77 12.09 6.06
N SER A 57 -4.25 11.10 5.32
CA SER A 57 -4.40 11.07 3.87
C SER A 57 -5.85 10.82 3.40
N PHE A 58 -6.63 9.98 4.10
CA PHE A 58 -8.04 9.80 3.77
C PHE A 58 -8.91 10.96 4.23
N ASP A 59 -8.68 11.49 5.44
CA ASP A 59 -9.43 12.61 6.00
C ASP A 59 -9.26 13.87 5.15
N VAL A 60 -8.00 14.30 4.94
CA VAL A 60 -7.69 15.44 4.07
C VAL A 60 -8.14 15.18 2.64
N GLY A 61 -7.90 13.96 2.10
CA GLY A 61 -8.29 13.60 0.74
C GLY A 61 -9.80 13.72 0.52
N MET A 62 -10.59 13.24 1.46
CA MET A 62 -12.04 13.33 1.39
C MET A 62 -12.53 14.78 1.47
N HIS A 63 -11.92 15.58 2.35
CA HIS A 63 -12.21 17.01 2.46
C HIS A 63 -11.88 17.77 1.15
N GLU A 64 -10.71 17.54 0.57
CA GLU A 64 -10.32 18.17 -0.70
C GLU A 64 -11.23 17.78 -1.88
N LEU A 65 -11.87 16.61 -1.82
CA LEU A 65 -12.83 16.14 -2.82
C LEU A 65 -14.27 16.63 -2.55
N GLY A 66 -14.49 17.46 -1.52
CA GLY A 66 -15.79 18.03 -1.17
C GLY A 66 -16.69 17.11 -0.36
N GLY A 67 -16.13 16.03 0.18
CA GLY A 67 -16.82 15.08 1.03
C GLY A 67 -16.47 15.25 2.51
N TYR A 68 -16.87 14.27 3.31
CA TYR A 68 -16.68 14.22 4.75
C TYR A 68 -16.16 12.84 5.18
N ALA A 69 -15.18 12.81 6.10
CA ALA A 69 -14.63 11.58 6.65
C ALA A 69 -14.94 11.45 8.15
N LEU A 70 -15.40 10.27 8.55
CA LEU A 70 -15.68 9.90 9.94
C LEU A 70 -14.60 8.96 10.45
N PHE A 71 -13.82 9.38 11.43
CA PHE A 71 -12.87 8.50 12.11
C PHE A 71 -13.57 7.65 13.16
N LEU A 72 -13.49 6.33 13.03
CA LEU A 72 -14.12 5.34 13.89
C LEU A 72 -13.04 4.39 14.43
N SER A 73 -12.59 4.62 15.66
CA SER A 73 -11.67 3.71 16.35
C SER A 73 -12.43 2.47 16.84
N LYS A 74 -11.84 1.30 16.76
CA LYS A 74 -12.37 0.05 17.35
C LYS A 74 -12.78 0.23 18.83
N ASN A 75 -12.07 1.08 19.56
CA ASN A 75 -12.35 1.32 20.97
C ASN A 75 -13.62 2.17 21.20
N ASP A 76 -14.07 2.91 20.19
CA ASP A 76 -15.20 3.84 20.26
C ASP A 76 -16.48 3.27 19.64
N ILE A 77 -16.39 2.17 18.91
CA ILE A 77 -17.51 1.55 18.17
C ILE A 77 -17.84 0.15 18.68
N GLN A 78 -18.98 -0.40 18.29
CA GLN A 78 -19.49 -1.65 18.85
C GLN A 78 -18.72 -2.91 18.39
N ILE A 79 -17.95 -2.85 17.31
CA ILE A 79 -17.02 -3.94 16.89
C ILE A 79 -16.10 -4.32 18.06
N GLY A 80 -15.55 -3.34 18.78
CA GLY A 80 -14.72 -3.56 19.94
C GLY A 80 -15.45 -4.20 21.13
N ARG A 81 -16.79 -4.25 21.09
CA ARG A 81 -17.67 -4.82 22.11
C ARG A 81 -18.37 -6.11 21.68
N GLY A 82 -17.96 -6.67 20.52
CA GLY A 82 -18.44 -7.95 20.02
C GLY A 82 -19.62 -7.88 19.05
N GLU A 83 -19.96 -6.70 18.49
CA GLU A 83 -20.91 -6.63 17.37
C GLU A 83 -20.32 -7.37 16.16
N PRO A 84 -21.11 -8.25 15.50
CA PRO A 84 -20.67 -8.93 14.30
C PRO A 84 -20.30 -7.93 13.18
N ILE A 85 -19.18 -8.18 12.48
CA ILE A 85 -18.69 -7.34 11.38
C ILE A 85 -19.78 -7.09 10.33
N ARG A 86 -20.55 -8.12 9.98
CA ARG A 86 -21.66 -8.03 9.01
C ARG A 86 -22.77 -7.05 9.43
N ASP A 87 -23.01 -6.89 10.73
CA ASP A 87 -24.06 -5.98 11.20
C ASP A 87 -23.56 -4.54 11.17
N THR A 88 -22.31 -4.29 11.60
CA THR A 88 -21.66 -3.00 11.41
C THR A 88 -21.60 -2.61 9.93
N ALA A 89 -21.27 -3.53 9.02
CA ALA A 89 -21.23 -3.27 7.57
C ALA A 89 -22.60 -2.81 7.05
N ARG A 90 -23.68 -3.48 7.46
CA ARG A 90 -25.07 -3.13 7.07
C ARG A 90 -25.51 -1.76 7.61
N VAL A 91 -25.10 -1.41 8.83
CA VAL A 91 -25.40 -0.11 9.46
C VAL A 91 -24.64 1.00 8.75
N ILE A 92 -23.32 0.87 8.65
CA ILE A 92 -22.44 1.88 8.03
C ILE A 92 -22.85 2.14 6.58
N SER A 93 -23.13 1.09 5.81
CA SER A 93 -23.53 1.22 4.40
C SER A 93 -24.87 1.97 4.17
N ARG A 94 -25.69 2.14 5.21
CA ARG A 94 -26.93 2.94 5.13
C ARG A 94 -26.74 4.40 5.51
N MET A 95 -25.59 4.74 6.08
CA MET A 95 -25.32 6.09 6.60
C MET A 95 -24.18 6.78 5.85
N CYS A 96 -23.27 5.98 5.26
CA CYS A 96 -22.10 6.47 4.54
C CYS A 96 -22.12 5.97 3.10
N ASP A 97 -21.38 6.66 2.24
CA ASP A 97 -21.30 6.38 0.81
C ASP A 97 -20.10 5.50 0.45
N MET A 98 -19.15 5.36 1.39
CA MET A 98 -17.93 4.59 1.24
C MET A 98 -17.39 4.18 2.62
N ALA A 99 -16.68 3.06 2.71
CA ALA A 99 -15.98 2.65 3.93
C ALA A 99 -14.50 2.34 3.65
N MET A 100 -13.62 2.77 4.53
CA MET A 100 -12.21 2.36 4.56
C MET A 100 -11.93 1.66 5.88
N LEU A 101 -11.30 0.49 5.81
CA LEU A 101 -10.94 -0.29 6.98
C LEU A 101 -9.43 -0.49 7.06
N ARG A 102 -8.89 -0.28 8.25
CA ARG A 102 -7.54 -0.70 8.63
C ARG A 102 -7.66 -1.72 9.76
N VAL A 103 -7.46 -2.98 9.42
CA VAL A 103 -7.80 -4.13 10.26
C VAL A 103 -6.61 -5.04 10.52
N ASP A 104 -6.73 -5.88 11.56
CA ASP A 104 -5.73 -6.88 11.90
C ASP A 104 -5.76 -8.07 10.94
N LYS A 105 -6.97 -8.50 10.54
CA LYS A 105 -7.18 -9.68 9.69
C LYS A 105 -7.85 -9.31 8.39
N HIS A 106 -7.33 -9.85 7.28
CA HIS A 106 -7.91 -9.62 5.95
C HIS A 106 -9.34 -10.17 5.84
N GLU A 107 -9.62 -11.28 6.52
CA GLU A 107 -10.95 -11.90 6.57
C GLU A 107 -12.01 -10.95 7.15
N THR A 108 -11.65 -10.10 8.11
CA THR A 108 -12.54 -9.05 8.65
C THR A 108 -12.97 -8.07 7.55
N LEU A 109 -12.00 -7.69 6.70
CA LEU A 109 -12.25 -6.80 5.57
C LEU A 109 -13.15 -7.46 4.52
N GLU A 110 -12.89 -8.73 4.19
CA GLU A 110 -13.69 -9.51 3.24
C GLU A 110 -15.12 -9.70 3.74
N GLU A 111 -15.31 -10.01 5.04
CA GLU A 111 -16.63 -10.11 5.65
C GLU A 111 -17.38 -8.77 5.57
N PHE A 112 -16.71 -7.66 5.93
CA PHE A 112 -17.32 -6.33 5.83
C PHE A 112 -17.74 -6.02 4.39
N ALA A 113 -16.88 -6.25 3.41
CA ALA A 113 -17.16 -6.02 2.01
C ALA A 113 -18.34 -6.86 1.48
N LYS A 114 -18.41 -8.12 1.89
CA LYS A 114 -19.50 -9.04 1.53
C LYS A 114 -20.90 -8.53 1.94
N PHE A 115 -21.00 -7.84 3.06
CA PHE A 115 -22.27 -7.33 3.59
C PHE A 115 -22.47 -5.82 3.39
N SER A 116 -21.49 -5.14 2.79
CA SER A 116 -21.56 -3.72 2.47
C SER A 116 -22.31 -3.48 1.18
N SER A 117 -23.20 -2.46 1.18
CA SER A 117 -23.86 -1.95 -0.03
C SER A 117 -23.15 -0.71 -0.61
N VAL A 118 -21.99 -0.36 -0.09
CA VAL A 118 -21.11 0.72 -0.57
C VAL A 118 -19.70 0.21 -0.80
N PRO A 119 -18.85 0.90 -1.60
CA PRO A 119 -17.46 0.52 -1.79
C PRO A 119 -16.70 0.41 -0.47
N VAL A 120 -15.85 -0.60 -0.39
CA VAL A 120 -14.94 -0.84 0.74
C VAL A 120 -13.51 -0.75 0.25
N ILE A 121 -12.68 -0.02 0.99
CA ILE A 121 -11.27 0.21 0.69
C ILE A 121 -10.41 -0.40 1.79
N ASN A 122 -9.44 -1.21 1.40
CA ASN A 122 -8.42 -1.74 2.29
C ASN A 122 -7.38 -0.66 2.61
N GLY A 123 -7.45 -0.07 3.80
CA GLY A 123 -6.45 0.85 4.31
C GLY A 123 -5.15 0.16 4.77
N LEU A 124 -5.23 -1.07 5.21
CA LEU A 124 -4.21 -2.08 5.50
C LEU A 124 -4.84 -3.29 6.17
N SER A 125 -4.38 -4.46 5.83
CA SER A 125 -4.62 -5.72 6.55
C SER A 125 -3.31 -6.50 6.76
N ASP A 126 -3.35 -7.64 7.44
CA ASP A 126 -2.18 -8.53 7.58
C ASP A 126 -1.71 -9.11 6.23
N LYS A 127 -2.59 -9.22 5.23
CA LYS A 127 -2.24 -9.77 3.91
C LYS A 127 -1.85 -8.74 2.88
N PHE A 128 -2.46 -7.53 2.89
CA PHE A 128 -2.25 -6.54 1.83
C PHE A 128 -2.31 -5.09 2.32
N HIS A 129 -1.58 -4.21 1.61
CA HIS A 129 -1.64 -2.76 1.75
C HIS A 129 -1.75 -2.07 0.37
N PRO A 130 -2.86 -2.31 -0.37
CA PRO A 130 -2.94 -1.91 -1.78
C PRO A 130 -2.87 -0.39 -2.00
N VAL A 131 -3.39 0.42 -1.07
CA VAL A 131 -3.33 1.89 -1.18
C VAL A 131 -1.91 2.44 -1.04
N GLN A 132 -0.99 1.71 -0.39
CA GLN A 132 0.42 2.07 -0.37
C GLN A 132 1.02 1.87 -1.76
N LEU A 133 0.80 0.72 -2.37
CA LEU A 133 1.35 0.39 -3.68
C LEU A 133 0.86 1.32 -4.80
N MET A 134 -0.36 1.86 -4.67
CA MET A 134 -0.82 2.92 -5.58
C MET A 134 0.01 4.20 -5.42
N ALA A 135 0.46 4.53 -4.21
CA ALA A 135 1.34 5.67 -3.97
C ALA A 135 2.78 5.41 -4.46
N ASP A 136 3.30 4.20 -4.21
CA ASP A 136 4.62 3.78 -4.67
C ASP A 136 4.69 3.86 -6.20
N TYR A 137 3.69 3.31 -6.89
CA TYR A 137 3.63 3.34 -8.35
C TYR A 137 3.48 4.77 -8.91
N LEU A 138 2.66 5.60 -8.28
CA LEU A 138 2.55 7.01 -8.64
C LEU A 138 3.91 7.73 -8.50
N THR A 139 4.66 7.43 -7.44
CA THR A 139 5.99 7.98 -7.20
C THR A 139 7.00 7.50 -8.24
N MET A 140 6.99 6.21 -8.57
CA MET A 140 7.83 5.67 -9.66
C MET A 140 7.62 6.44 -10.97
N LEU A 141 6.37 6.72 -11.32
CA LEU A 141 6.04 7.48 -12.54
C LEU A 141 6.49 8.95 -12.47
N GLU A 142 6.40 9.59 -11.31
CA GLU A 142 6.83 10.98 -11.12
C GLU A 142 8.35 11.15 -11.19
N PHE A 143 9.10 10.18 -10.68
CA PHE A 143 10.56 10.16 -10.77
C PHE A 143 11.08 9.48 -12.04
N SER A 144 10.17 9.10 -12.96
CA SER A 144 10.52 8.40 -14.20
C SER A 144 11.37 7.15 -13.99
N ALA A 145 11.13 6.45 -12.87
CA ALA A 145 11.83 5.22 -12.55
C ALA A 145 11.47 4.11 -13.55
N GLY A 146 12.43 3.22 -13.79
CA GLY A 146 12.20 2.06 -14.64
C GLY A 146 11.34 0.97 -13.99
N GLU A 147 11.21 -0.17 -14.66
CA GLU A 147 10.25 -1.23 -14.32
C GLU A 147 10.85 -2.38 -13.48
N LYS A 148 12.15 -2.31 -13.13
CA LYS A 148 12.82 -3.34 -12.35
C LYS A 148 12.88 -2.93 -10.88
N VAL A 149 12.07 -3.60 -10.06
CA VAL A 149 11.93 -3.33 -8.63
C VAL A 149 12.62 -4.42 -7.81
N ALA A 150 13.40 -4.02 -6.82
CA ALA A 150 13.96 -4.90 -5.80
C ALA A 150 13.33 -4.59 -4.44
N TYR A 151 12.66 -5.57 -3.85
CA TYR A 151 12.21 -5.51 -2.46
C TYR A 151 13.18 -6.30 -1.57
N VAL A 152 13.63 -5.69 -0.48
CA VAL A 152 14.54 -6.30 0.50
C VAL A 152 13.90 -6.24 1.88
N GLY A 153 13.57 -7.37 2.49
CA GLY A 153 12.95 -7.38 3.82
C GLY A 153 12.06 -8.58 4.10
N ASP A 154 10.98 -8.35 4.83
CA ASP A 154 10.04 -9.40 5.26
C ASP A 154 9.05 -9.77 4.14
N GLY A 155 8.71 -11.06 4.03
CA GLY A 155 7.64 -11.56 3.17
C GLY A 155 6.25 -11.25 3.71
N ASN A 156 6.00 -9.99 4.04
CA ASN A 156 4.79 -9.49 4.70
C ASN A 156 3.75 -8.92 3.71
N ASN A 157 2.76 -8.20 4.24
CA ASN A 157 1.70 -7.56 3.46
C ASN A 157 2.20 -6.54 2.42
N MET A 158 3.35 -5.89 2.66
CA MET A 158 3.97 -4.99 1.67
C MET A 158 4.52 -5.79 0.49
N THR A 159 5.27 -6.86 0.76
CA THR A 159 5.78 -7.78 -0.28
C THR A 159 4.64 -8.41 -1.07
N HIS A 160 3.57 -8.86 -0.38
CA HIS A 160 2.38 -9.40 -1.04
C HIS A 160 1.73 -8.37 -1.98
N SER A 161 1.64 -7.12 -1.55
CA SER A 161 1.07 -6.05 -2.36
C SER A 161 1.96 -5.68 -3.55
N TRP A 162 3.28 -5.71 -3.39
CA TRP A 162 4.24 -5.58 -4.50
C TRP A 162 4.10 -6.70 -5.52
N LEU A 163 3.93 -7.95 -5.06
CA LEU A 163 3.66 -9.09 -5.95
C LEU A 163 2.39 -8.88 -6.78
N MET A 164 1.32 -8.38 -6.17
CA MET A 164 0.08 -8.09 -6.90
C MET A 164 0.28 -6.94 -7.90
N LEU A 165 0.88 -5.82 -7.49
CA LEU A 165 1.11 -4.69 -8.39
C LEU A 165 2.00 -5.08 -9.58
N ALA A 166 3.16 -5.66 -9.31
CA ALA A 166 4.12 -6.02 -10.35
C ALA A 166 3.55 -7.03 -11.33
N SER A 167 2.86 -8.06 -10.82
CA SER A 167 2.25 -9.10 -11.65
C SER A 167 1.10 -8.59 -12.52
N LYS A 168 0.40 -7.52 -12.12
CA LYS A 168 -0.66 -6.90 -12.94
C LYS A 168 -0.09 -5.93 -13.97
N LEU A 169 0.93 -5.17 -13.62
CA LEU A 169 1.49 -4.13 -14.50
C LEU A 169 2.53 -4.66 -15.50
N GLY A 170 3.05 -5.87 -15.31
CA GLY A 170 4.09 -6.43 -16.17
C GLY A 170 5.51 -6.06 -15.74
N LEU A 171 5.73 -5.67 -14.46
CA LEU A 171 7.03 -5.25 -13.95
C LEU A 171 7.95 -6.46 -13.70
N GLU A 172 9.25 -6.22 -13.61
CA GLU A 172 10.22 -7.17 -13.04
C GLU A 172 10.32 -6.90 -11.54
N LEU A 173 9.89 -7.85 -10.71
CA LEU A 173 10.00 -7.77 -9.26
C LEU A 173 10.95 -8.85 -8.73
N ARG A 174 11.94 -8.43 -7.98
CA ARG A 174 12.88 -9.28 -7.27
C ARG A 174 12.69 -9.08 -5.77
N VAL A 175 12.41 -10.15 -5.05
CA VAL A 175 12.17 -10.13 -3.61
C VAL A 175 13.26 -10.90 -2.91
N ALA A 176 13.97 -10.25 -1.99
CA ALA A 176 14.94 -10.89 -1.11
C ALA A 176 14.45 -10.87 0.33
N THR A 177 14.22 -12.08 0.88
CA THR A 177 13.76 -12.27 2.26
C THR A 177 14.73 -13.17 3.03
N PRO A 178 14.91 -12.99 4.35
CA PRO A 178 15.62 -13.98 5.18
C PRO A 178 14.91 -15.33 5.16
N LYS A 179 15.65 -16.40 5.39
CA LYS A 179 15.08 -17.74 5.54
C LYS A 179 14.11 -17.78 6.72
N GLY A 180 12.93 -18.34 6.50
CA GLY A 180 11.84 -18.40 7.47
C GLY A 180 10.92 -17.16 7.46
N TYR A 181 11.19 -16.21 6.55
CA TYR A 181 10.39 -15.00 6.34
C TYR A 181 9.99 -14.85 4.86
N GLU A 182 9.83 -15.98 4.18
CA GLU A 182 9.45 -16.03 2.77
C GLU A 182 8.02 -15.52 2.56
N VAL A 183 7.72 -15.12 1.34
CA VAL A 183 6.37 -14.72 0.92
C VAL A 183 5.39 -15.89 1.02
N ASP A 184 4.13 -15.60 1.27
CA ASP A 184 3.07 -16.60 1.27
C ASP A 184 2.98 -17.33 -0.09
N ALA A 185 2.96 -18.66 -0.04
CA ALA A 185 3.01 -19.50 -1.24
C ALA A 185 1.77 -19.35 -2.13
N GLU A 186 0.59 -19.12 -1.56
CA GLU A 186 -0.65 -18.92 -2.33
C GLU A 186 -0.62 -17.57 -3.03
N ILE A 187 -0.14 -16.53 -2.36
CA ILE A 187 0.03 -15.19 -2.94
C ILE A 187 1.07 -15.21 -4.05
N LEU A 188 2.20 -15.89 -3.85
CA LEU A 188 3.20 -16.07 -4.90
C LEU A 188 2.63 -16.83 -6.11
N LYS A 189 1.82 -17.86 -5.87
CA LYS A 189 1.13 -18.59 -6.95
C LYS A 189 0.21 -17.66 -7.74
N MET A 190 -0.60 -16.83 -7.07
CA MET A 190 -1.47 -15.86 -7.75
C MET A 190 -0.66 -14.86 -8.59
N ALA A 191 0.45 -14.35 -8.04
CA ALA A 191 1.34 -13.44 -8.77
C ALA A 191 1.92 -14.09 -10.03
N ASN A 192 2.35 -15.34 -9.94
CA ASN A 192 2.87 -16.09 -11.10
C ASN A 192 1.79 -16.38 -12.16
N GLU A 193 0.55 -16.59 -11.77
CA GLU A 193 -0.57 -16.73 -12.69
C GLU A 193 -0.88 -15.42 -13.43
N ASN A 194 -0.90 -14.29 -12.72
CA ASN A 194 -1.03 -12.98 -13.33
C ASN A 194 0.14 -12.67 -14.28
N ALA A 195 1.36 -13.00 -13.87
CA ALA A 195 2.58 -12.77 -14.65
C ALA A 195 2.56 -13.46 -16.02
N LYS A 196 1.92 -14.62 -16.15
CA LYS A 196 1.72 -15.30 -17.45
C LYS A 196 0.90 -14.47 -18.43
N ILE A 197 0.03 -13.61 -17.92
CA ILE A 197 -0.85 -12.75 -18.72
C ILE A 197 -0.16 -11.42 -19.03
N SER A 198 0.45 -10.80 -18.03
CA SER A 198 1.04 -9.45 -18.11
C SER A 198 2.47 -9.44 -18.70
N GLY A 199 3.17 -10.57 -18.68
CA GLY A 199 4.59 -10.65 -19.00
C GLY A 199 5.52 -10.26 -17.86
N ALA A 200 5.01 -10.05 -16.65
CA ALA A 200 5.81 -9.74 -15.46
C ALA A 200 6.85 -10.82 -15.16
N LYS A 201 7.96 -10.43 -14.55
CA LYS A 201 9.00 -11.36 -14.10
C LYS A 201 9.10 -11.29 -12.58
N ILE A 202 8.87 -12.42 -11.93
CA ILE A 202 8.89 -12.54 -10.47
C ILE A 202 10.06 -13.44 -10.05
N PHE A 203 10.97 -12.92 -9.22
CA PHE A 203 12.11 -13.65 -8.67
C PHE A 203 12.09 -13.57 -7.15
N ILE A 204 12.24 -14.72 -6.51
CA ILE A 204 12.35 -14.82 -5.05
C ILE A 204 13.73 -15.39 -4.72
N THR A 205 14.45 -14.75 -3.81
CA THR A 205 15.79 -15.15 -3.40
C THR A 205 16.02 -14.85 -1.90
N ASN A 206 17.08 -15.39 -1.33
CA ASN A 206 17.59 -14.94 -0.02
C ASN A 206 18.85 -14.04 -0.17
N ASP A 207 19.32 -13.81 -1.40
CA ASP A 207 20.49 -12.97 -1.67
C ASP A 207 20.05 -11.54 -2.05
N ILE A 208 20.28 -10.61 -1.13
CA ILE A 208 19.95 -9.19 -1.32
C ILE A 208 20.72 -8.56 -2.48
N LYS A 209 21.95 -9.02 -2.76
CA LYS A 209 22.77 -8.49 -3.85
C LYS A 209 22.23 -8.92 -5.20
N GLU A 210 21.80 -10.18 -5.31
CA GLU A 210 21.14 -10.69 -6.51
C GLU A 210 19.85 -9.91 -6.81
N ALA A 211 19.04 -9.63 -5.80
CA ALA A 211 17.81 -8.89 -5.95
C ALA A 211 18.05 -7.44 -6.43
N VAL A 212 18.99 -6.73 -5.80
CA VAL A 212 19.22 -5.30 -6.04
C VAL A 212 20.03 -5.04 -7.31
N ASN A 213 20.80 -6.01 -7.80
CA ASN A 213 21.68 -5.82 -8.94
C ASN A 213 20.97 -5.28 -10.19
N GLY A 214 21.29 -4.05 -10.57
CA GLY A 214 20.73 -3.33 -11.72
C GLY A 214 19.24 -3.01 -11.57
N ALA A 215 18.70 -2.91 -10.35
CA ALA A 215 17.34 -2.45 -10.10
C ALA A 215 17.17 -0.96 -10.43
N ASP A 216 15.98 -0.58 -10.87
CA ASP A 216 15.57 0.82 -11.08
C ASP A 216 14.98 1.40 -9.79
N VAL A 217 14.36 0.55 -8.98
CA VAL A 217 13.74 0.90 -7.70
C VAL A 217 14.20 -0.10 -6.66
N VAL A 218 14.66 0.38 -5.51
CA VAL A 218 14.90 -0.43 -4.33
C VAL A 218 13.90 -0.01 -3.27
N THR A 219 13.23 -0.97 -2.63
CA THR A 219 12.25 -0.70 -1.59
C THR A 219 12.39 -1.68 -0.44
N THR A 220 12.03 -1.23 0.74
CA THR A 220 12.02 -2.05 1.97
C THR A 220 10.88 -1.63 2.89
N ASP A 221 10.65 -2.41 3.92
CA ASP A 221 9.73 -2.09 5.01
C ASP A 221 10.41 -2.44 6.36
N THR A 222 9.84 -1.94 7.45
CA THR A 222 10.33 -2.22 8.80
C THR A 222 10.42 -3.73 9.08
N TRP A 223 11.49 -4.15 9.74
CA TRP A 223 11.68 -5.56 10.10
C TRP A 223 10.72 -6.03 11.20
N VAL A 224 10.21 -5.09 11.99
CA VAL A 224 9.25 -5.37 13.08
C VAL A 224 7.99 -4.57 12.84
N SER A 225 6.99 -5.21 12.25
CA SER A 225 5.69 -4.58 11.98
C SER A 225 4.86 -4.46 13.25
N MET A 226 3.84 -3.60 13.22
CA MET A 226 2.90 -3.44 14.33
C MET A 226 2.23 -4.77 14.72
N GLY A 227 2.32 -5.12 16.00
CA GLY A 227 1.81 -6.40 16.55
C GLY A 227 2.86 -7.51 16.60
N GLN A 228 4.11 -7.23 16.16
CA GLN A 228 5.24 -8.16 16.22
C GLN A 228 6.29 -7.75 17.26
N GLU A 229 5.97 -6.82 18.14
CA GLU A 229 6.91 -6.26 19.12
C GLU A 229 7.50 -7.32 20.05
N ALA A 230 6.73 -8.39 20.34
CA ALA A 230 7.19 -9.52 21.15
C ALA A 230 8.33 -10.33 20.49
N GLU A 231 8.44 -10.27 19.14
CA GLU A 231 9.47 -10.97 18.36
C GLU A 231 10.67 -10.08 18.02
N LYS A 232 10.70 -8.84 18.50
CA LYS A 232 11.66 -7.81 18.08
C LYS A 232 13.10 -8.30 18.11
N GLU A 233 13.58 -8.86 19.22
CA GLU A 233 14.98 -9.29 19.37
C GLU A 233 15.33 -10.41 18.38
N LYS A 234 14.42 -11.36 18.19
CA LYS A 234 14.60 -12.46 17.23
C LYS A 234 14.66 -11.90 15.81
N ARG A 235 13.72 -11.01 15.42
CA ARG A 235 13.66 -10.43 14.08
C ARG A 235 14.90 -9.58 13.78
N LEU A 236 15.35 -8.75 14.70
CA LEU A 236 16.58 -7.97 14.52
C LEU A 236 17.82 -8.85 14.27
N LYS A 237 17.86 -10.03 14.88
CA LYS A 237 18.94 -11.00 14.65
C LYS A 237 18.79 -11.71 13.30
N ASP A 238 17.58 -12.15 12.96
CA ASP A 238 17.33 -12.92 11.74
C ASP A 238 17.42 -12.05 10.47
N PHE A 239 17.14 -10.75 10.58
CA PHE A 239 17.28 -9.78 9.50
C PHE A 239 18.66 -9.12 9.45
N ALA A 240 19.60 -9.50 10.31
CA ALA A 240 20.96 -9.00 10.25
C ALA A 240 21.58 -9.25 8.86
N GLY A 241 22.02 -8.17 8.20
CA GLY A 241 22.55 -8.23 6.83
C GLY A 241 21.54 -7.89 5.73
N TYR A 242 20.26 -7.59 6.07
CA TYR A 242 19.22 -7.15 5.13
C TYR A 242 19.02 -5.62 5.12
N CYS A 243 19.94 -4.88 5.72
CA CYS A 243 19.91 -3.41 5.67
C CYS A 243 20.21 -2.91 4.26
N VAL A 244 19.39 -2.00 3.76
CA VAL A 244 19.68 -1.28 2.53
C VAL A 244 20.64 -0.13 2.88
N ASP A 245 21.91 -0.38 2.67
CA ASP A 245 23.01 0.58 2.87
C ASP A 245 23.55 1.09 1.52
N GLU A 246 24.54 1.98 1.56
CA GLU A 246 25.15 2.58 0.37
C GLU A 246 25.87 1.53 -0.50
N ASN A 247 26.42 0.47 0.12
CA ASN A 247 27.09 -0.59 -0.63
C ASN A 247 26.05 -1.40 -1.42
N LEU A 248 24.91 -1.72 -0.80
CA LEU A 248 23.82 -2.42 -1.48
C LEU A 248 23.19 -1.55 -2.58
N MET A 249 22.91 -0.27 -2.30
CA MET A 249 22.39 0.68 -3.29
C MET A 249 23.35 0.89 -4.47
N SER A 250 24.66 0.75 -4.26
CA SER A 250 25.65 0.87 -5.36
C SER A 250 25.53 -0.25 -6.42
N LEU A 251 24.83 -1.35 -6.12
CA LEU A 251 24.56 -2.44 -7.06
C LEU A 251 23.34 -2.17 -7.93
N ALA A 252 22.46 -1.27 -7.52
CA ALA A 252 21.35 -0.79 -8.34
C ALA A 252 21.85 0.11 -9.47
N LYS A 253 20.95 0.54 -10.36
CA LYS A 253 21.31 1.53 -11.37
C LYS A 253 21.69 2.86 -10.73
N LYS A 254 22.51 3.65 -11.43
CA LYS A 254 23.03 4.92 -10.91
C LYS A 254 21.91 5.93 -10.58
N ASP A 255 20.81 5.88 -11.30
CA ASP A 255 19.61 6.70 -11.20
C ASP A 255 18.46 5.96 -10.49
N ALA A 256 18.78 4.84 -9.81
CA ALA A 256 17.78 4.12 -9.03
C ALA A 256 17.24 4.97 -7.88
N ILE A 257 15.92 4.92 -7.69
CA ILE A 257 15.25 5.52 -6.55
C ILE A 257 15.12 4.54 -5.38
N PHE A 258 15.00 5.08 -4.16
CA PHE A 258 14.70 4.29 -2.97
C PHE A 258 13.36 4.69 -2.38
N LEU A 259 12.49 3.71 -2.10
CA LEU A 259 11.16 3.90 -1.53
C LEU A 259 11.04 3.24 -0.16
N HIS A 260 10.27 3.86 0.73
CA HIS A 260 9.96 3.33 2.06
C HIS A 260 8.61 3.83 2.55
N CYS A 261 7.69 2.92 2.82
CA CYS A 261 6.30 3.24 3.23
C CYS A 261 6.18 3.96 4.59
N LEU A 262 7.26 4.06 5.36
CA LEU A 262 7.34 4.68 6.69
C LEU A 262 6.39 4.05 7.75
N PRO A 263 6.80 4.02 9.04
CA PRO A 263 8.01 4.63 9.62
C PRO A 263 9.27 3.83 9.29
N ALA A 264 10.42 4.50 9.16
CA ALA A 264 11.72 3.86 8.96
C ALA A 264 12.53 3.82 10.25
N TYR A 265 13.21 2.71 10.49
CA TYR A 265 14.17 2.56 11.59
C TYR A 265 15.59 2.57 11.05
N ARG A 266 16.18 3.77 11.01
CA ARG A 266 17.55 3.99 10.54
C ARG A 266 18.54 3.15 11.34
N GLY A 267 19.42 2.46 10.61
CA GLY A 267 20.37 1.48 11.20
C GLY A 267 19.81 0.07 11.32
N TYR A 268 18.53 -0.14 10.99
CA TYR A 268 17.93 -1.47 10.84
C TYR A 268 17.72 -1.78 9.34
N GLU A 269 16.53 -1.58 8.80
CA GLU A 269 16.22 -1.90 7.40
C GLU A 269 16.84 -0.94 6.38
N VAL A 270 17.22 0.25 6.80
CA VAL A 270 17.86 1.26 5.93
C VAL A 270 18.93 2.04 6.69
N SER A 271 20.04 2.38 6.02
CA SER A 271 21.07 3.27 6.59
C SER A 271 20.59 4.73 6.62
N GLU A 272 21.13 5.52 7.56
CA GLU A 272 20.87 6.97 7.60
C GLU A 272 21.25 7.64 6.28
N ALA A 273 22.39 7.27 5.70
CA ALA A 273 22.90 7.89 4.48
C ALA A 273 22.04 7.60 3.26
N VAL A 274 21.53 6.37 3.10
CA VAL A 274 20.58 6.03 2.03
C VAL A 274 19.28 6.77 2.23
N PHE A 275 18.74 6.77 3.45
CA PHE A 275 17.47 7.44 3.75
C PHE A 275 17.53 8.94 3.42
N GLU A 276 18.56 9.64 3.89
CA GLU A 276 18.68 11.09 3.68
C GLU A 276 18.99 11.45 2.21
N ARG A 277 19.74 10.58 1.49
CA ARG A 277 19.99 10.78 0.05
C ARG A 277 18.70 10.69 -0.78
N HIS A 278 17.77 9.82 -0.38
CA HIS A 278 16.51 9.54 -1.07
C HIS A 278 15.29 10.14 -0.36
N ALA A 279 15.52 11.16 0.49
CA ALA A 279 14.44 11.80 1.25
C ALA A 279 13.34 12.37 0.34
N ASP A 280 13.69 12.95 -0.81
CA ASP A 280 12.73 13.52 -1.74
C ASP A 280 11.77 12.46 -2.28
N GLU A 281 12.27 11.27 -2.66
CA GLU A 281 11.47 10.15 -3.14
C GLU A 281 10.58 9.60 -2.04
N ILE A 282 11.14 9.36 -0.85
CA ILE A 282 10.42 8.80 0.33
C ILE A 282 9.28 9.73 0.76
N PHE A 283 9.53 11.03 0.86
CA PHE A 283 8.50 11.96 1.28
C PHE A 283 7.50 12.31 0.16
N SER A 284 7.90 12.21 -1.10
CA SER A 284 6.97 12.24 -2.24
C SER A 284 6.05 11.03 -2.26
N GLU A 285 6.57 9.83 -1.95
CA GLU A 285 5.78 8.61 -1.74
C GLU A 285 4.76 8.79 -0.61
N ALA A 286 5.19 9.36 0.52
CA ALA A 286 4.31 9.66 1.64
C ALA A 286 3.22 10.69 1.27
N GLU A 287 3.55 11.73 0.51
CA GLU A 287 2.57 12.68 -0.06
C GLU A 287 1.62 11.98 -1.03
N ASN A 288 2.12 11.11 -1.87
CA ASN A 288 1.34 10.37 -2.86
C ASN A 288 0.29 9.45 -2.24
N ARG A 289 0.42 9.09 -0.95
CA ARG A 289 -0.67 8.44 -0.20
C ARG A 289 -1.95 9.27 -0.25
N LEU A 290 -1.86 10.59 -0.12
CA LEU A 290 -3.02 11.48 -0.25
C LEU A 290 -3.62 11.41 -1.65
N HIS A 291 -2.78 11.55 -2.68
CA HIS A 291 -3.25 11.71 -4.04
C HIS A 291 -3.73 10.39 -4.67
N ALA A 292 -3.01 9.28 -4.44
CA ALA A 292 -3.40 7.97 -4.92
C ALA A 292 -4.76 7.52 -4.34
N GLN A 293 -4.97 7.75 -3.05
CA GLN A 293 -6.25 7.41 -2.40
C GLN A 293 -7.42 8.25 -2.93
N LYS A 294 -7.19 9.53 -3.26
CA LYS A 294 -8.20 10.35 -3.95
C LYS A 294 -8.58 9.74 -5.31
N GLY A 295 -7.60 9.31 -6.10
CA GLY A 295 -7.84 8.63 -7.37
C GLY A 295 -8.68 7.36 -7.21
N VAL A 296 -8.35 6.53 -6.21
CA VAL A 296 -9.11 5.30 -5.89
C VAL A 296 -10.55 5.63 -5.49
N MET A 297 -10.76 6.59 -4.58
CA MET A 297 -12.08 6.96 -4.11
C MET A 297 -12.97 7.48 -5.25
N VAL A 298 -12.46 8.38 -6.07
CA VAL A 298 -13.22 8.93 -7.23
C VAL A 298 -13.51 7.82 -8.24
N TRP A 299 -12.54 6.96 -8.55
CA TRP A 299 -12.73 5.86 -9.49
C TRP A 299 -13.81 4.87 -9.02
N LEU A 300 -13.88 4.58 -7.72
CA LEU A 300 -14.92 3.72 -7.15
C LEU A 300 -16.30 4.37 -7.21
N ASP A 301 -16.40 5.66 -6.88
CA ASP A 301 -17.68 6.41 -6.93
C ASP A 301 -18.28 6.46 -8.33
N GLU A 302 -17.48 6.69 -9.35
CA GLU A 302 -17.92 6.71 -10.76
C GLU A 302 -18.54 5.38 -11.21
N ARG A 303 -18.33 4.28 -10.49
CA ARG A 303 -18.82 2.93 -10.82
C ARG A 303 -20.00 2.46 -9.97
N ILE A 304 -20.46 3.30 -9.06
CA ILE A 304 -21.71 3.08 -8.31
C ILE A 304 -22.90 3.70 -9.06
N ARG A 305 -22.62 4.77 -9.78
CA ARG A 305 -23.59 5.55 -10.57
C ARG A 305 -23.79 4.91 -11.94
#